data_a46796581e2276ddebe582a787b26093
#
_entry.id   a46796581e2276ddebe582a787b26093
#
_cell.length_a   1.000
_cell.length_b   1.000
_cell.length_c   1.000
_cell.angle_alpha   90.00
_cell.angle_beta   90.00
_cell.angle_gamma   90.00
#
_symmetry.space_group_name_H-M   'P 1'
#
loop_
_entity.id
_entity.type
_entity.pdbx_description
1 polymer ?
#
loop_
_entity_poly.entity_id
_entity_poly.type
_entity_poly.pdbx_seq_one_letter_code
_entity_poly.pdbx_strand_id
1 'polypeptide(L)'
;MLYNGIEVTDPNAIWWIEENQRIKALPIISKHYFVTLGSKTRNGGVVHTATSGRTIDGISVALVGDEVRYPNGEIATIMSGAGAASIYDGKCLAVEGSHASNGDVIETSNQKGHGLVVRAGMPPVLGFFQERYMPPSLEASLA
;
A
#
# COMPACT_ATOMS: atom_id res chain seq x y z
N MET A 1 -18.23 14.44 -24.50
CA MET A 1 -17.70 14.83 -23.18
C MET A 1 -16.28 15.34 -23.36
N LEU A 2 -15.99 16.53 -22.89
CA LEU A 2 -14.61 17.06 -22.88
C LEU A 2 -13.89 16.61 -21.61
N TYR A 3 -12.71 16.02 -21.80
CA TYR A 3 -11.85 15.59 -20.72
C TYR A 3 -10.40 15.97 -21.04
N ASN A 4 -9.81 16.82 -20.22
CA ASN A 4 -8.46 17.38 -20.44
C ASN A 4 -8.31 18.01 -21.83
N GLY A 5 -9.34 18.70 -22.33
CA GLY A 5 -9.34 19.36 -23.61
C GLY A 5 -9.56 18.44 -24.81
N ILE A 6 -9.82 17.16 -24.58
CA ILE A 6 -10.05 16.16 -25.63
C ILE A 6 -11.53 15.76 -25.63
N GLU A 7 -12.16 15.73 -26.82
CA GLU A 7 -13.52 15.22 -26.95
C GLU A 7 -13.53 13.70 -26.84
N VAL A 8 -14.26 13.17 -25.86
CA VAL A 8 -14.40 11.73 -25.61
C VAL A 8 -15.82 11.32 -25.98
N THR A 9 -15.96 10.38 -26.88
CA THR A 9 -17.25 9.90 -27.40
C THR A 9 -17.54 8.44 -27.12
N ASP A 10 -16.51 7.63 -26.79
CA ASP A 10 -16.68 6.22 -26.44
C ASP A 10 -17.47 6.11 -25.13
N PRO A 11 -18.64 5.42 -25.11
CA PRO A 11 -19.44 5.26 -23.88
C PRO A 11 -18.67 4.61 -22.74
N ASN A 12 -17.79 3.65 -23.01
CA ASN A 12 -16.98 2.98 -21.97
C ASN A 12 -15.95 3.93 -21.37
N ALA A 13 -15.31 4.75 -22.19
CA ALA A 13 -14.36 5.75 -21.73
C ALA A 13 -15.06 6.83 -20.89
N ILE A 14 -16.22 7.29 -21.32
CA ILE A 14 -17.04 8.28 -20.58
C ILE A 14 -17.43 7.71 -19.21
N TRP A 15 -17.94 6.48 -19.18
CA TRP A 15 -18.30 5.82 -17.91
C TRP A 15 -17.11 5.74 -16.97
N TRP A 16 -15.94 5.32 -17.50
CA TRP A 16 -14.72 5.22 -16.68
C TRP A 16 -14.31 6.57 -16.11
N ILE A 17 -14.34 7.64 -16.92
CA ILE A 17 -13.98 8.99 -16.48
C ILE A 17 -14.95 9.48 -15.40
N GLU A 18 -16.26 9.34 -15.63
CA GLU A 18 -17.30 9.77 -14.68
C GLU A 18 -17.20 8.99 -13.37
N GLU A 19 -16.95 7.68 -13.42
CA GLU A 19 -16.81 6.85 -12.23
C GLU A 19 -15.58 7.26 -11.42
N ASN A 20 -14.44 7.55 -12.08
CA ASN A 20 -13.25 8.05 -11.40
C ASN A 20 -13.48 9.42 -10.76
N GLN A 21 -14.20 10.30 -11.43
CA GLN A 21 -14.56 11.60 -10.86
C GLN A 21 -15.46 11.44 -9.63
N ARG A 22 -16.42 10.53 -9.69
CA ARG A 22 -17.29 10.21 -8.56
C ARG A 22 -16.51 9.71 -7.36
N ILE A 23 -15.58 8.77 -7.57
CA ILE A 23 -14.76 8.20 -6.50
C ILE A 23 -13.86 9.28 -5.89
N LYS A 24 -13.21 10.10 -6.70
CA LYS A 24 -12.32 11.17 -6.22
C LYS A 24 -13.08 12.25 -5.43
N ALA A 25 -14.38 12.38 -5.63
CA ALA A 25 -15.21 13.31 -4.88
C ALA A 25 -15.66 12.76 -3.52
N LEU A 26 -15.50 11.45 -3.26
CA LEU A 26 -15.87 10.85 -1.99
C LEU A 26 -14.93 11.33 -0.87
N PRO A 27 -15.46 11.52 0.36
CA PRO A 27 -14.63 11.94 1.48
C PRO A 27 -13.48 10.96 1.76
N ILE A 28 -12.31 11.50 2.06
CA ILE A 28 -11.16 10.69 2.45
C ILE A 28 -11.28 10.36 3.92
N ILE A 29 -11.24 9.06 4.26
CA ILE A 29 -11.24 8.58 5.65
C ILE A 29 -9.80 8.57 6.17
N SER A 30 -8.88 8.01 5.38
CA SER A 30 -7.47 7.90 5.79
C SER A 30 -6.56 7.81 4.58
N LYS A 31 -5.28 8.16 4.79
CA LYS A 31 -4.20 7.99 3.83
C LYS A 31 -3.09 7.17 4.47
N HIS A 32 -2.53 6.24 3.72
CA HIS A 32 -1.46 5.37 4.16
C HIS A 32 -0.35 5.40 3.12
N TYR A 33 0.70 6.15 3.38
CA TYR A 33 1.83 6.25 2.44
C TYR A 33 2.58 4.94 2.38
N PHE A 34 3.04 4.56 1.19
CA PHE A 34 3.85 3.36 1.01
C PHE A 34 5.15 3.48 1.78
N VAL A 35 5.51 2.40 2.46
CA VAL A 35 6.71 2.34 3.30
C VAL A 35 7.94 2.14 2.41
N THR A 36 8.94 2.95 2.64
CA THR A 36 10.21 2.92 1.94
C THR A 36 11.35 2.63 2.90
N LEU A 37 12.49 2.27 2.34
CA LEU A 37 13.71 2.04 3.12
C LEU A 37 13.98 3.26 4.03
N GLY A 38 14.26 3.03 5.30
CA GLY A 38 14.49 4.09 6.27
C GLY A 38 13.23 4.61 6.97
N SER A 39 12.05 4.11 6.62
CA SER A 39 10.81 4.44 7.33
C SER A 39 10.90 4.03 8.80
N LYS A 40 10.22 4.78 9.67
CA LYS A 40 10.37 4.63 11.13
C LYS A 40 9.13 4.02 11.76
N THR A 41 9.37 3.22 12.81
CA THR A 41 8.31 2.64 13.61
C THR A 41 8.08 3.44 14.89
N ARG A 42 6.94 3.15 15.54
CA ARG A 42 6.56 3.80 16.81
C ARG A 42 7.61 3.60 17.89
N ASN A 43 8.22 2.42 17.95
CA ASN A 43 9.15 2.04 19.03
C ASN A 43 10.63 2.21 18.67
N GLY A 44 10.93 3.06 17.67
CA GLY A 44 12.30 3.42 17.34
C GLY A 44 12.99 2.51 16.34
N GLY A 45 12.25 1.61 15.70
CA GLY A 45 12.78 0.76 14.61
C GLY A 45 12.87 1.53 13.30
N VAL A 46 13.70 1.02 12.41
CA VAL A 46 13.91 1.55 11.05
C VAL A 46 13.80 0.41 10.06
N VAL A 47 13.03 0.61 8.98
CA VAL A 47 12.93 -0.36 7.90
C VAL A 47 14.29 -0.42 7.20
N HIS A 48 14.94 -1.59 7.26
CA HIS A 48 16.29 -1.73 6.73
C HIS A 48 16.40 -2.65 5.53
N THR A 49 15.33 -3.33 5.15
CA THR A 49 15.24 -4.02 3.86
C THR A 49 14.01 -3.57 3.11
N ALA A 50 14.11 -3.51 1.79
CA ALA A 50 13.00 -3.15 0.91
C ALA A 50 13.22 -3.89 -0.40
N THR A 51 12.56 -5.04 -0.54
CA THR A 51 12.86 -6.05 -1.55
C THR A 51 11.89 -6.07 -2.73
N SER A 52 11.01 -5.07 -2.84
CA SER A 52 10.02 -5.05 -3.93
C SER A 52 10.61 -4.87 -5.32
N GLY A 53 11.80 -4.30 -5.42
CA GLY A 53 12.37 -3.88 -6.69
C GLY A 53 11.75 -2.60 -7.25
N ARG A 54 10.79 -1.99 -6.54
CA ARG A 54 10.16 -0.73 -6.91
C ARG A 54 10.72 0.41 -6.10
N THR A 55 10.71 1.61 -6.69
CA THR A 55 11.16 2.82 -6.00
C THR A 55 10.10 3.92 -6.08
N ILE A 56 10.08 4.78 -5.06
CA ILE A 56 9.32 6.03 -5.05
C ILE A 56 10.32 7.12 -4.68
N ASP A 57 10.45 8.13 -5.54
CA ASP A 57 11.45 9.21 -5.37
C ASP A 57 12.87 8.66 -5.18
N GLY A 58 13.19 7.56 -5.89
CA GLY A 58 14.49 6.91 -5.81
C GLY A 58 14.71 6.03 -4.59
N ILE A 59 13.72 5.89 -3.70
CA ILE A 59 13.83 5.10 -2.47
C ILE A 59 13.08 3.78 -2.64
N SER A 60 13.72 2.66 -2.30
CA SER A 60 13.12 1.33 -2.44
C SER A 60 11.89 1.16 -1.55
N VAL A 61 10.84 0.55 -2.10
CA VAL A 61 9.57 0.29 -1.42
C VAL A 61 9.63 -1.08 -0.73
N ALA A 62 9.14 -1.14 0.51
CA ALA A 62 9.13 -2.36 1.31
C ALA A 62 7.87 -3.19 1.06
N LEU A 63 8.00 -4.51 1.21
CA LEU A 63 6.93 -5.49 1.16
C LEU A 63 6.65 -6.07 2.54
N VAL A 64 5.49 -6.68 2.70
CA VAL A 64 5.28 -7.63 3.81
C VAL A 64 6.36 -8.70 3.72
N GLY A 65 7.05 -8.97 4.85
CA GLY A 65 8.20 -9.85 4.91
C GLY A 65 9.54 -9.12 4.99
N ASP A 66 9.58 -7.84 4.66
CA ASP A 66 10.79 -7.03 4.86
C ASP A 66 11.05 -6.75 6.34
N GLU A 67 12.25 -6.34 6.66
CA GLU A 67 12.74 -6.28 8.04
C GLU A 67 12.84 -4.86 8.59
N VAL A 68 12.55 -4.76 9.88
CA VAL A 68 12.72 -3.56 10.71
C VAL A 68 13.86 -3.82 11.69
N ARG A 69 14.81 -2.91 11.79
CA ARG A 69 15.95 -3.02 12.68
C ARG A 69 15.85 -1.99 13.80
N TYR A 70 16.17 -2.42 15.02
CA TYR A 70 16.15 -1.58 16.21
C TYR A 70 17.57 -1.22 16.66
N PRO A 71 17.70 -0.13 17.46
CA PRO A 71 19.03 0.30 17.94
C PRO A 71 19.77 -0.76 18.75
N ASN A 72 19.05 -1.66 19.44
CA ASN A 72 19.66 -2.77 20.19
C ASN A 72 20.06 -3.95 19.34
N GLY A 73 19.89 -3.87 18.00
CA GLY A 73 20.22 -4.94 17.07
C GLY A 73 19.10 -5.96 16.84
N GLU A 74 17.97 -5.85 17.53
CA GLU A 74 16.83 -6.72 17.29
C GLU A 74 16.23 -6.44 15.91
N ILE A 75 15.62 -7.47 15.31
CA ILE A 75 14.98 -7.41 14.00
C ILE A 75 13.55 -7.92 14.13
N ALA A 76 12.62 -7.18 13.55
CA ALA A 76 11.24 -7.62 13.39
C ALA A 76 10.90 -7.68 11.90
N THR A 77 9.83 -8.40 11.57
CA THR A 77 9.36 -8.57 10.21
C THR A 77 8.05 -7.82 10.01
N ILE A 78 7.89 -7.16 8.87
CA ILE A 78 6.63 -6.51 8.51
C ILE A 78 5.60 -7.59 8.20
N MET A 79 4.47 -7.58 8.91
CA MET A 79 3.47 -8.65 8.88
C MET A 79 2.20 -8.30 8.13
N SER A 80 1.90 -7.03 7.94
CA SER A 80 0.67 -6.57 7.30
C SER A 80 0.94 -5.40 6.36
N GLY A 81 0.02 -5.11 5.47
CA GLY A 81 0.19 -4.04 4.49
C GLY A 81 -1.09 -3.68 3.77
N ALA A 82 -0.96 -3.26 2.52
CA ALA A 82 -2.05 -2.76 1.70
C ALA A 82 -3.07 -3.83 1.26
N GLY A 83 -2.83 -5.10 1.56
CA GLY A 83 -3.72 -6.19 1.11
C GLY A 83 -3.81 -6.23 -0.41
N ALA A 84 -5.00 -6.53 -0.92
CA ALA A 84 -5.23 -6.64 -2.36
C ALA A 84 -5.11 -5.31 -3.11
N ALA A 85 -5.06 -4.17 -2.41
CA ALA A 85 -4.94 -2.86 -3.05
C ALA A 85 -3.59 -2.63 -3.72
N SER A 86 -2.52 -3.27 -3.23
CA SER A 86 -1.20 -3.13 -3.83
C SER A 86 -0.37 -4.38 -3.56
N ILE A 87 -0.18 -5.17 -4.61
CA ILE A 87 0.54 -6.44 -4.56
C ILE A 87 1.67 -6.39 -5.57
N TYR A 88 2.83 -6.89 -5.16
CA TYR A 88 3.97 -7.07 -6.04
C TYR A 88 4.68 -8.38 -5.68
N ASP A 89 4.95 -9.19 -6.69
CA ASP A 89 5.63 -10.48 -6.55
C ASP A 89 4.94 -11.38 -5.49
N GLY A 90 3.60 -11.41 -5.51
CA GLY A 90 2.80 -12.23 -4.61
C GLY A 90 2.70 -11.73 -3.18
N LYS A 91 3.26 -10.56 -2.86
CA LYS A 91 3.24 -9.97 -1.51
C LYS A 91 2.64 -8.57 -1.53
N CYS A 92 2.01 -8.20 -0.42
CA CYS A 92 1.47 -6.85 -0.27
C CYS A 92 2.59 -5.83 -0.06
N LEU A 93 2.43 -4.63 -0.63
CA LEU A 93 3.29 -3.51 -0.27
C LEU A 93 2.98 -3.07 1.16
N ALA A 94 4.01 -2.73 1.92
CA ALA A 94 3.87 -2.17 3.25
C ALA A 94 3.41 -0.71 3.18
N VAL A 95 2.56 -0.30 4.11
CA VAL A 95 2.05 1.07 4.21
C VAL A 95 2.18 1.57 5.65
N GLU A 96 2.09 2.88 5.83
CA GLU A 96 1.99 3.45 7.18
C GLU A 96 0.81 2.80 7.92
N GLY A 97 1.04 2.35 9.13
CA GLY A 97 0.09 1.56 9.91
C GLY A 97 0.34 0.05 9.84
N SER A 98 1.22 -0.43 8.96
CA SER A 98 1.59 -1.85 8.90
C SER A 98 2.20 -2.32 10.20
N HIS A 99 1.85 -3.54 10.61
CA HIS A 99 2.31 -4.14 11.88
C HIS A 99 3.60 -4.93 11.68
N ALA A 100 4.45 -4.89 12.70
CA ALA A 100 5.64 -5.73 12.78
C ALA A 100 5.38 -6.95 13.67
N SER A 101 6.21 -7.97 13.52
CA SER A 101 6.08 -9.25 14.24
C SER A 101 6.18 -9.13 15.77
N ASN A 102 6.77 -8.06 16.26
CA ASN A 102 6.90 -7.77 17.70
C ASN A 102 5.78 -6.87 18.26
N GLY A 103 4.72 -6.63 17.48
CA GLY A 103 3.62 -5.76 17.87
C GLY A 103 3.83 -4.28 17.60
N ASP A 104 4.99 -3.89 17.07
CA ASP A 104 5.26 -2.50 16.68
C ASP A 104 4.48 -2.11 15.42
N VAL A 105 4.42 -0.84 15.11
CA VAL A 105 3.69 -0.29 13.97
C VAL A 105 4.59 0.68 13.21
N ILE A 106 4.59 0.61 11.88
CA ILE A 106 5.30 1.57 11.04
C ILE A 106 4.51 2.87 11.04
N GLU A 107 5.10 3.93 11.56
CA GLU A 107 4.40 5.18 11.82
C GLU A 107 4.66 6.24 10.75
N THR A 108 5.87 6.32 10.23
CA THR A 108 6.26 7.39 9.31
C THR A 108 7.07 6.86 8.14
N SER A 109 6.53 7.03 6.93
CA SER A 109 7.26 6.76 5.70
C SER A 109 8.26 7.88 5.37
N ASN A 110 9.32 7.54 4.66
CA ASN A 110 10.30 8.50 4.15
C ASN A 110 9.84 9.24 2.91
N GLN A 111 8.64 8.99 2.43
CA GLN A 111 8.05 9.68 1.28
C GLN A 111 6.59 10.02 1.57
N LYS A 112 6.08 11.07 0.94
CA LYS A 112 4.69 11.51 1.09
C LYS A 112 3.99 11.69 -0.26
N GLY A 113 4.60 11.20 -1.34
CA GLY A 113 4.06 11.35 -2.68
C GLY A 113 3.05 10.30 -3.08
N HIS A 114 3.21 9.07 -2.60
CA HIS A 114 2.39 7.94 -3.03
C HIS A 114 1.91 7.11 -1.84
N GLY A 115 0.65 6.74 -1.87
CA GLY A 115 0.05 5.95 -0.81
C GLY A 115 -1.32 5.43 -1.20
N LEU A 116 -1.92 4.69 -0.27
CA LEU A 116 -3.27 4.20 -0.38
C LEU A 116 -4.22 5.21 0.26
N VAL A 117 -5.26 5.58 -0.46
CA VAL A 117 -6.33 6.47 0.03
C VAL A 117 -7.56 5.63 0.29
N VAL A 118 -8.07 5.68 1.53
CA VAL A 118 -9.32 5.03 1.91
C VAL A 118 -10.41 6.09 1.92
N ARG A 119 -11.49 5.83 1.17
CA ARG A 119 -12.62 6.77 1.01
C ARG A 119 -13.92 6.20 1.54
N ALA A 120 -14.75 7.08 2.10
CA ALA A 120 -16.10 6.69 2.51
C ALA A 120 -16.92 6.25 1.29
N GLY A 121 -17.75 5.20 1.47
CA GLY A 121 -18.60 4.68 0.40
C GLY A 121 -17.92 3.70 -0.55
N MET A 122 -16.63 3.46 -0.39
CA MET A 122 -15.92 2.42 -1.15
C MET A 122 -15.91 1.10 -0.39
N PRO A 123 -15.93 -0.05 -1.09
CA PRO A 123 -15.79 -1.35 -0.42
C PRO A 123 -14.47 -1.43 0.34
N PRO A 124 -14.43 -2.15 1.48
CA PRO A 124 -13.17 -2.40 2.19
C PRO A 124 -12.17 -3.12 1.29
N VAL A 125 -10.89 -2.79 1.46
CA VAL A 125 -9.81 -3.48 0.74
C VAL A 125 -9.59 -4.86 1.36
N LEU A 126 -9.69 -5.90 0.55
CA LEU A 126 -9.45 -7.27 1.00
C LEU A 126 -8.03 -7.43 1.52
N GLY A 127 -7.87 -7.95 2.73
CA GLY A 127 -6.57 -8.20 3.34
C GLY A 127 -5.84 -6.96 3.87
N PHE A 128 -6.49 -5.79 3.86
CA PHE A 128 -5.89 -4.55 4.37
C PHE A 128 -5.58 -4.69 5.87
N PHE A 129 -4.31 -4.53 6.22
CA PHE A 129 -3.76 -4.76 7.57
C PHE A 129 -3.99 -6.16 8.14
N GLN A 130 -4.38 -7.12 7.31
CA GLN A 130 -4.46 -8.52 7.73
C GLN A 130 -3.04 -9.10 7.77
N GLU A 131 -2.66 -9.66 8.91
CA GLU A 131 -1.36 -10.29 9.06
C GLU A 131 -1.22 -11.48 8.12
N ARG A 132 -0.05 -11.55 7.46
CA ARG A 132 0.30 -12.65 6.54
C ARG A 132 -0.71 -12.84 5.41
N TYR A 133 -1.41 -11.78 5.02
CA TYR A 133 -2.31 -11.87 3.88
C TYR A 133 -1.55 -12.33 2.63
N MET A 134 -2.06 -13.37 2.00
CA MET A 134 -1.54 -13.88 0.74
C MET A 134 -2.61 -13.73 -0.33
N PRO A 135 -2.32 -13.09 -1.46
CA PRO A 135 -3.29 -13.05 -2.56
C PRO A 135 -3.53 -14.47 -3.09
N PRO A 136 -4.75 -14.75 -3.59
CA PRO A 136 -5.01 -16.03 -4.23
C PRO A 136 -4.04 -16.27 -5.38
N SER A 137 -3.44 -17.47 -5.42
CA SER A 137 -2.62 -17.87 -6.55
C SER A 137 -3.51 -18.38 -7.69
N LEU A 138 -2.97 -18.38 -8.91
CA LEU A 138 -3.67 -18.95 -10.06
C LEU A 138 -4.01 -20.44 -9.83
N GLU A 139 -3.11 -21.17 -9.22
CA GLU A 139 -3.31 -22.58 -8.89
C GLU A 139 -4.46 -22.78 -7.93
N ALA A 140 -4.55 -21.97 -6.88
CA ALA A 140 -5.67 -22.02 -5.95
C ALA A 140 -6.99 -21.66 -6.63
N SER A 141 -6.97 -20.75 -7.61
CA SER A 141 -8.15 -20.39 -8.37
C SER A 141 -8.64 -21.50 -9.30
N LEU A 142 -7.74 -22.38 -9.73
CA LEU A 142 -8.06 -23.51 -10.61
C LEU A 142 -8.48 -24.77 -9.83
N ALA A 143 -8.21 -24.79 -8.58
CA ALA A 143 -8.60 -25.91 -7.70
C ALA A 143 -10.07 -25.81 -7.31
#